data_bf3379ac8b235f12da5ece4fa30c108b
#
_entry.id   bf3379ac8b235f12da5ece4fa30c108b
#
_cell.length_a   1.000
_cell.length_b   1.000
_cell.length_c   1.000
_cell.angle_alpha   90.00
_cell.angle_beta   90.00
_cell.angle_gamma   90.00
#
_symmetry.space_group_name_H-M   'P 1'
#
loop_
_entity.id
_entity.type
_entity.pdbx_description
1 polymer ?
#
loop_
_entity_poly.entity_id
_entity_poly.type
_entity_poly.pdbx_seq_one_letter_code
_entity_poly.pdbx_strand_id
1 'polypeptide(L)'
;MPENTIKNLNMLLVEEQALLRRTVALTARSLGLGTIHEAANMEAAERLLREHSFHGAVISIDCGSLPNCTYNLALLDRVRKGLYASNSGIPIAVMAENATAELLSDLRKRHVSRVILKPFRARVLLDAFASFEPLAPHKS
;
A
#
# COMPACT_ATOMS: atom_id res chain seq x y z
N MET A 1 -24.43 -13.02 7.98
CA MET A 1 -24.21 -11.92 8.85
C MET A 1 -23.54 -10.79 8.14
N PRO A 2 -24.07 -9.68 8.29
CA PRO A 2 -23.61 -8.54 7.52
C PRO A 2 -22.17 -8.11 7.84
N GLU A 3 -21.72 -8.33 9.03
CA GLU A 3 -20.38 -7.91 9.39
C GLU A 3 -19.30 -8.61 8.58
N ASN A 4 -19.64 -9.75 7.99
CA ASN A 4 -18.64 -10.48 7.23
C ASN A 4 -18.28 -9.85 5.91
N THR A 5 -19.15 -9.04 5.38
CA THR A 5 -18.91 -8.44 4.07
C THR A 5 -17.77 -7.46 4.07
N ILE A 6 -17.53 -6.78 5.18
CA ILE A 6 -16.43 -5.81 5.23
C ILE A 6 -15.08 -6.48 5.32
N LYS A 7 -15.05 -7.80 5.54
CA LYS A 7 -13.78 -8.52 5.64
C LYS A 7 -13.24 -8.96 4.29
N ASN A 8 -13.95 -8.66 3.22
CA ASN A 8 -13.52 -9.07 1.88
C ASN A 8 -12.74 -7.99 1.15
N LEU A 9 -12.04 -7.15 1.90
CA LEU A 9 -11.21 -6.13 1.30
C LEU A 9 -9.90 -6.74 0.82
N ASN A 10 -9.46 -6.31 -0.34
CA ASN A 10 -8.17 -6.71 -0.90
C ASN A 10 -7.19 -5.57 -0.77
N MET A 11 -6.07 -5.83 -0.14
CA MET A 11 -5.03 -4.84 0.06
C MET A 11 -3.73 -5.31 -0.57
N LEU A 12 -2.96 -4.40 -1.13
CA LEU A 12 -1.68 -4.71 -1.75
C LEU A 12 -0.55 -4.23 -0.85
N LEU A 13 0.45 -5.09 -0.65
CA LEU A 13 1.66 -4.72 0.09
C LEU A 13 2.88 -4.99 -0.78
N VAL A 14 3.60 -3.95 -1.13
CA VAL A 14 4.81 -4.06 -1.94
C VAL A 14 6.01 -3.78 -1.03
N GLU A 15 6.75 -4.83 -0.71
CA GLU A 15 7.89 -4.75 0.20
C GLU A 15 8.85 -5.90 -0.09
N GLU A 16 10.12 -5.59 -0.30
CA GLU A 16 11.08 -6.64 -0.66
C GLU A 16 11.54 -7.49 0.52
N GLN A 17 11.47 -7.00 1.74
CA GLN A 17 11.85 -7.79 2.91
C GLN A 17 10.79 -8.83 3.20
N ALA A 18 11.11 -10.08 2.87
CA ALA A 18 10.12 -11.16 2.93
C ALA A 18 9.57 -11.39 4.33
N LEU A 19 10.43 -11.38 5.35
CA LEU A 19 9.98 -11.64 6.70
C LEU A 19 9.00 -10.58 7.19
N LEU A 20 9.33 -9.33 6.97
CA LEU A 20 8.44 -8.24 7.37
C LEU A 20 7.12 -8.31 6.61
N ARG A 21 7.19 -8.54 5.31
CA ARG A 21 6.02 -8.62 4.45
C ARG A 21 5.08 -9.73 4.90
N ARG A 22 5.63 -10.92 5.16
CA ARG A 22 4.84 -12.07 5.61
C ARG A 22 4.22 -11.83 6.96
N THR A 23 5.00 -11.29 7.88
CA THR A 23 4.51 -11.01 9.23
C THR A 23 3.32 -10.07 9.19
N VAL A 24 3.43 -9.01 8.42
CA VAL A 24 2.34 -8.04 8.29
C VAL A 24 1.11 -8.69 7.66
N ALA A 25 1.31 -9.46 6.60
CA ALA A 25 0.19 -10.09 5.90
C ALA A 25 -0.58 -11.05 6.80
N LEU A 26 0.15 -11.89 7.53
CA LEU A 26 -0.49 -12.87 8.41
C LEU A 26 -1.20 -12.21 9.58
N THR A 27 -0.58 -11.20 10.16
CA THR A 27 -1.18 -10.50 11.28
C THR A 27 -2.43 -9.72 10.84
N ALA A 28 -2.37 -9.09 9.68
CA ALA A 28 -3.53 -8.37 9.16
C ALA A 28 -4.72 -9.31 8.95
N ARG A 29 -4.45 -10.50 8.44
CA ARG A 29 -5.50 -11.50 8.26
C ARG A 29 -6.10 -11.88 9.60
N SER A 30 -5.25 -12.13 10.60
CA SER A 30 -5.69 -12.47 11.95
C SER A 30 -6.58 -11.40 12.55
N LEU A 31 -6.29 -10.14 12.25
CA LEU A 31 -7.04 -9.01 12.79
C LEU A 31 -8.28 -8.67 11.97
N GLY A 32 -8.53 -9.40 10.90
CA GLY A 32 -9.70 -9.14 10.08
C GLY A 32 -9.60 -7.90 9.22
N LEU A 33 -8.40 -7.50 8.85
CA LEU A 33 -8.18 -6.31 8.02
C LEU A 33 -8.35 -6.59 6.54
N GLY A 34 -8.73 -7.80 6.17
CA GLY A 34 -8.88 -8.18 4.78
C GLY A 34 -7.77 -9.09 4.34
N THR A 35 -7.66 -9.31 3.05
CA THR A 35 -6.63 -10.16 2.45
C THR A 35 -5.50 -9.28 1.96
N ILE A 36 -4.30 -9.53 2.47
CA ILE A 36 -3.11 -8.80 2.03
C ILE A 36 -2.44 -9.60 0.93
N HIS A 37 -2.36 -9.03 -0.26
CA HIS A 37 -1.64 -9.64 -1.39
C HIS A 37 -0.23 -9.10 -1.38
N GLU A 38 0.74 -10.00 -1.34
CA GLU A 38 2.15 -9.64 -1.17
C GLU A 38 2.88 -9.56 -2.49
N ALA A 39 3.67 -8.51 -2.65
CA ALA A 39 4.54 -8.36 -3.81
C ALA A 39 5.93 -7.98 -3.35
N ALA A 40 6.94 -8.70 -3.82
CA ALA A 40 8.32 -8.44 -3.44
C ALA A 40 8.96 -7.32 -4.25
N ASN A 41 8.37 -6.97 -5.39
CA ASN A 41 8.92 -5.97 -6.29
C ASN A 41 7.82 -5.39 -7.16
N MET A 42 8.19 -4.45 -8.02
CA MET A 42 7.21 -3.76 -8.86
C MET A 42 6.58 -4.69 -9.90
N GLU A 43 7.34 -5.63 -10.43
CA GLU A 43 6.79 -6.56 -11.42
C GLU A 43 5.72 -7.44 -10.83
N ALA A 44 5.96 -7.96 -9.62
CA ALA A 44 4.97 -8.77 -8.93
C ALA A 44 3.74 -7.94 -8.58
N ALA A 45 3.96 -6.70 -8.18
CA ALA A 45 2.85 -5.80 -7.86
C ALA A 45 2.00 -5.52 -9.08
N GLU A 46 2.62 -5.28 -10.22
CA GLU A 46 1.87 -5.02 -11.45
C GLU A 46 1.03 -6.23 -11.87
N ARG A 47 1.60 -7.43 -11.70
CA ARG A 47 0.85 -8.64 -12.02
C ARG A 47 -0.41 -8.73 -11.17
N LEU A 48 -0.27 -8.49 -9.87
CA LEU A 48 -1.41 -8.51 -8.96
C LEU A 48 -2.43 -7.43 -9.31
N LEU A 49 -1.96 -6.24 -9.68
CA LEU A 49 -2.84 -5.15 -10.04
C LEU A 49 -3.65 -5.44 -11.31
N ARG A 50 -3.09 -6.23 -12.21
CA ARG A 50 -3.83 -6.65 -13.40
C ARG A 50 -4.87 -7.71 -13.09
N GLU A 51 -4.62 -8.52 -12.07
CA GLU A 51 -5.47 -9.66 -11.76
C GLU A 51 -6.55 -9.36 -10.73
N HIS A 52 -6.34 -8.37 -9.89
CA HIS A 52 -7.24 -8.09 -8.79
C HIS A 52 -7.56 -6.62 -8.69
N SER A 53 -8.71 -6.34 -8.13
CA SER A 53 -9.09 -4.97 -7.78
C SER A 53 -8.79 -4.77 -6.30
N PHE A 54 -8.05 -3.72 -5.98
CA PHE A 54 -7.61 -3.45 -4.61
C PHE A 54 -8.36 -2.28 -4.00
N HIS A 55 -8.50 -2.34 -2.68
CA HIS A 55 -9.16 -1.29 -1.90
C HIS A 55 -8.15 -0.36 -1.24
N GLY A 56 -6.89 -0.72 -1.27
CA GLY A 56 -5.83 0.10 -0.72
C GLY A 56 -4.49 -0.57 -0.96
N ALA A 57 -3.41 0.20 -0.80
CA ALA A 57 -2.07 -0.32 -1.03
C ALA A 57 -1.04 0.36 -0.14
N VAL A 58 -0.04 -0.41 0.27
CA VAL A 58 1.16 0.13 0.92
C VAL A 58 2.33 -0.24 0.03
N ILE A 59 3.06 0.76 -0.42
CA ILE A 59 4.07 0.58 -1.47
C ILE A 59 5.42 1.14 -1.03
N SER A 60 6.44 0.29 -1.04
CA SER A 60 7.81 0.74 -0.83
C SER A 60 8.33 1.37 -2.12
N ILE A 61 8.85 2.59 -2.02
CA ILE A 61 9.31 3.32 -3.19
C ILE A 61 10.82 3.43 -3.30
N ASP A 62 11.55 2.85 -2.37
CA ASP A 62 13.01 2.90 -2.42
C ASP A 62 13.53 2.11 -3.60
N CYS A 63 14.62 2.60 -4.19
CA CYS A 63 15.23 1.96 -5.35
C CYS A 63 16.26 0.91 -4.97
N GLY A 64 16.46 0.68 -3.67
CA GLY A 64 17.46 -0.25 -3.21
C GLY A 64 18.85 0.27 -3.53
N SER A 65 19.66 -0.58 -4.15
CA SER A 65 21.04 -0.21 -4.46
C SER A 65 21.24 0.32 -5.87
N LEU A 66 20.15 0.63 -6.57
CA LEU A 66 20.27 1.16 -7.92
C LEU A 66 20.94 2.53 -7.91
N PRO A 67 21.96 2.74 -8.72
CA PRO A 67 22.65 4.03 -8.75
C PRO A 67 21.76 5.11 -9.37
N ASN A 68 21.94 6.33 -8.90
CA ASN A 68 21.22 7.49 -9.43
C ASN A 68 19.72 7.40 -9.29
N CYS A 69 19.24 6.54 -8.39
CA CYS A 69 17.82 6.40 -8.13
C CYS A 69 17.56 6.70 -6.66
N THR A 70 16.77 7.72 -6.40
CA THR A 70 16.43 8.07 -5.02
C THR A 70 15.14 7.38 -4.59
N TYR A 71 14.15 7.43 -5.46
CA TYR A 71 12.89 6.74 -5.23
C TYR A 71 12.20 6.53 -6.57
N ASN A 72 11.24 5.61 -6.59
CA ASN A 72 10.55 5.26 -7.82
C ASN A 72 9.04 5.36 -7.62
N LEU A 73 8.41 6.28 -8.31
CA LEU A 73 6.98 6.53 -8.20
C LEU A 73 6.18 5.99 -9.39
N ALA A 74 6.82 5.21 -10.25
CA ALA A 74 6.18 4.74 -11.48
C ALA A 74 4.91 3.92 -11.22
N LEU A 75 4.97 3.02 -10.24
CA LEU A 75 3.80 2.19 -9.92
C LEU A 75 2.65 3.05 -9.40
N LEU A 76 2.98 4.00 -8.55
CA LEU A 76 2.01 4.93 -8.01
C LEU A 76 1.32 5.72 -9.11
N ASP A 77 2.12 6.21 -10.06
CA ASP A 77 1.58 6.96 -11.20
C ASP A 77 0.64 6.11 -12.05
N ARG A 78 1.00 4.86 -12.27
CA ARG A 78 0.16 3.98 -13.08
C ARG A 78 -1.17 3.70 -12.42
N VAL A 79 -1.17 3.50 -11.10
CA VAL A 79 -2.42 3.32 -10.39
C VAL A 79 -3.29 4.58 -10.50
N ARG A 80 -2.68 5.74 -10.30
CA ARG A 80 -3.43 7.00 -10.34
C ARG A 80 -3.96 7.34 -11.73
N LYS A 81 -3.32 6.82 -12.77
CA LYS A 81 -3.81 7.00 -14.14
C LYS A 81 -4.92 6.01 -14.51
N GLY A 82 -5.24 5.10 -13.60
CA GLY A 82 -6.31 4.15 -13.85
C GLY A 82 -5.97 3.05 -14.82
N LEU A 83 -4.70 2.66 -14.89
CA LEU A 83 -4.26 1.63 -15.84
C LEU A 83 -4.61 0.21 -15.40
N TYR A 84 -5.10 0.05 -14.19
CA TYR A 84 -5.40 -1.27 -13.63
C TYR A 84 -6.88 -1.36 -13.24
N ALA A 85 -7.29 -2.55 -12.79
CA ALA A 85 -8.68 -2.79 -12.41
C ALA A 85 -9.11 -1.98 -11.19
N SER A 86 -8.18 -1.62 -10.34
CA SER A 86 -8.48 -0.88 -9.12
C SER A 86 -8.91 0.54 -9.43
N ASN A 87 -9.74 1.09 -8.57
CA ASN A 87 -10.11 2.50 -8.66
C ASN A 87 -8.84 3.36 -8.57
N SER A 88 -8.73 4.37 -9.41
CA SER A 88 -7.54 5.20 -9.45
C SER A 88 -7.34 6.01 -8.18
N GLY A 89 -8.36 6.17 -7.37
CA GLY A 89 -8.31 6.94 -6.14
C GLY A 89 -8.17 6.13 -4.87
N ILE A 90 -7.77 4.85 -4.95
CA ILE A 90 -7.66 4.04 -3.73
C ILE A 90 -6.64 4.67 -2.76
N PRO A 91 -6.85 4.49 -1.45
CA PRO A 91 -5.88 5.01 -0.49
C PRO A 91 -4.54 4.28 -0.64
N ILE A 92 -3.47 5.04 -0.64
CA ILE A 92 -2.11 4.51 -0.78
C ILE A 92 -1.23 5.13 0.29
N ALA A 93 -0.54 4.27 1.03
CA ALA A 93 0.52 4.69 1.92
C ALA A 93 1.86 4.29 1.28
N VAL A 94 2.88 5.09 1.52
CA VAL A 94 4.18 4.88 0.92
C VAL A 94 5.23 4.65 2.02
N MET A 95 6.12 3.71 1.78
CA MET A 95 7.25 3.45 2.68
C MET A 95 8.52 3.96 2.02
N ALA A 96 9.34 4.69 2.77
CA ALA A 96 10.55 5.26 2.24
C ALA A 96 11.62 5.40 3.31
N GLU A 97 12.89 5.38 2.90
CA GLU A 97 14.00 5.56 3.82
C GLU A 97 14.20 7.01 4.21
N ASN A 98 13.91 7.91 3.31
CA ASN A 98 14.07 9.36 3.54
C ASN A 98 12.83 10.10 3.10
N ALA A 99 12.52 11.18 3.81
CA ALA A 99 11.39 12.01 3.46
C ALA A 99 11.88 13.45 3.26
N THR A 100 12.36 13.72 2.05
CA THR A 100 12.77 15.08 1.70
C THR A 100 11.55 15.92 1.39
N ALA A 101 11.71 17.23 1.42
CA ALA A 101 10.60 18.12 1.06
C ALA A 101 10.15 17.88 -0.37
N GLU A 102 11.08 17.58 -1.25
CA GLU A 102 10.77 17.27 -2.65
C GLU A 102 9.91 16.03 -2.76
N LEU A 103 10.31 14.95 -2.06
CA LEU A 103 9.53 13.71 -2.09
C LEU A 103 8.14 13.94 -1.53
N LEU A 104 8.04 14.65 -0.40
CA LEU A 104 6.73 14.89 0.20
C LEU A 104 5.83 15.68 -0.75
N SER A 105 6.38 16.63 -1.47
CA SER A 105 5.63 17.38 -2.46
C SER A 105 5.14 16.47 -3.59
N ASP A 106 6.02 15.59 -4.09
CA ASP A 106 5.68 14.65 -5.15
C ASP A 106 4.57 13.69 -4.71
N LEU A 107 4.65 13.22 -3.47
CA LEU A 107 3.65 12.30 -2.95
C LEU A 107 2.31 12.99 -2.73
N ARG A 108 2.35 14.24 -2.30
CA ARG A 108 1.12 15.01 -2.10
C ARG A 108 0.38 15.21 -3.41
N LYS A 109 1.12 15.44 -4.48
CA LYS A 109 0.51 15.59 -5.82
C LYS A 109 -0.20 14.31 -6.26
N ARG A 110 0.20 13.18 -5.72
CA ARG A 110 -0.38 11.88 -6.06
C ARG A 110 -1.38 11.40 -5.03
N HIS A 111 -1.75 12.29 -4.10
CA HIS A 111 -2.79 12.01 -3.10
C HIS A 111 -2.46 10.79 -2.23
N VAL A 112 -1.19 10.68 -1.84
CA VAL A 112 -0.78 9.63 -0.91
C VAL A 112 -1.34 9.94 0.47
N SER A 113 -1.92 8.92 1.11
CA SER A 113 -2.58 9.08 2.40
C SER A 113 -1.61 9.22 3.56
N ARG A 114 -0.48 8.53 3.47
CA ARG A 114 0.45 8.44 4.59
C ARG A 114 1.84 8.09 4.08
N VAL A 115 2.85 8.63 4.75
CA VAL A 115 4.24 8.30 4.47
C VAL A 115 4.82 7.62 5.71
N ILE A 116 5.38 6.44 5.52
CA ILE A 116 5.96 5.64 6.59
C ILE A 116 7.46 5.58 6.39
N LEU A 117 8.20 6.08 7.37
CA LEU A 117 9.65 6.11 7.27
C LEU A 117 10.25 4.81 7.78
N LYS A 118 11.26 4.33 7.10
CA LYS A 118 12.02 3.15 7.52
C LYS A 118 13.15 3.57 8.45
N PRO A 119 13.51 2.79 9.42
CA PRO A 119 12.86 1.53 9.82
C PRO A 119 11.57 1.77 10.57
N PHE A 120 10.65 0.82 10.50
CA PHE A 120 9.37 0.94 11.16
C PHE A 120 8.99 -0.40 11.79
N ARG A 121 8.00 -0.36 12.67
CA ARG A 121 7.46 -1.57 13.27
C ARG A 121 6.29 -2.07 12.45
N ALA A 122 6.06 -3.38 12.49
CA ALA A 122 4.94 -3.97 11.77
C ALA A 122 3.61 -3.30 12.13
N ARG A 123 3.47 -2.86 13.37
CA ARG A 123 2.25 -2.20 13.82
C ARG A 123 1.91 -0.97 13.00
N VAL A 124 2.94 -0.25 12.52
CA VAL A 124 2.71 0.95 11.71
C VAL A 124 2.02 0.58 10.41
N LEU A 125 2.44 -0.52 9.78
CA LEU A 125 1.79 -0.99 8.56
C LEU A 125 0.38 -1.48 8.82
N LEU A 126 0.18 -2.16 9.94
CA LEU A 126 -1.15 -2.64 10.30
C LEU A 126 -2.11 -1.47 10.52
N ASP A 127 -1.63 -0.41 11.16
CA ASP A 127 -2.43 0.79 11.34
C ASP A 127 -2.77 1.44 10.02
N ALA A 128 -1.83 1.43 9.07
CA ALA A 128 -2.08 2.00 7.74
C ALA A 128 -3.18 1.22 7.03
N PHE A 129 -3.11 -0.11 7.06
CA PHE A 129 -4.15 -0.92 6.43
C PHE A 129 -5.50 -0.73 7.12
N ALA A 130 -5.51 -0.61 8.44
CA ALA A 130 -6.75 -0.40 9.16
C ALA A 130 -7.40 0.92 8.77
N SER A 131 -6.59 1.93 8.48
CA SER A 131 -7.11 3.24 8.09
C SER A 131 -7.72 3.24 6.69
N PHE A 132 -7.45 2.22 5.89
CA PHE A 132 -7.99 2.11 4.54
C PHE A 132 -9.38 1.50 4.52
N GLU A 133 -9.79 0.90 5.61
CA GLU A 133 -11.09 0.25 5.66
C GLU A 133 -12.19 1.32 5.51
N PRO A 134 -13.18 1.11 4.64
CA PRO A 134 -14.22 2.10 4.47
C PRO A 134 -14.96 2.35 5.77
N LEU A 135 -15.23 3.61 6.05
CA LEU A 135 -16.00 3.97 7.22
C LEU A 135 -17.46 3.61 7.00
N ALA A 136 -18.13 3.20 8.06
CA ALA A 136 -19.55 2.95 7.97
C ALA A 136 -20.25 4.28 7.64
N PRO A 137 -21.20 4.23 6.76
CA PRO A 137 -21.93 5.44 6.46
C PRO A 137 -22.67 5.90 7.69
N HIS A 138 -22.60 6.97 8.12
CA HIS A 138 -23.06 7.26 9.37
C HIS A 138 -23.40 8.52 9.68
N LYS A 139 -23.20 8.31 9.69
CA LYS A 139 -23.20 8.92 10.05
C LYS A 139 -23.12 9.81 10.06
N SER A 140 -23.40 10.03 9.92
CA SER A 140 -23.15 10.60 9.93
C SER A 140 -23.07 10.87 10.08
#